data_5ea3ddf52f005245dd1ef4b3da4da985
#
_entry.id   5ea3ddf52f005245dd1ef4b3da4da985
#
_cell.length_a   1.000
_cell.length_b   1.000
_cell.length_c   1.000
_cell.angle_alpha   90.00
_cell.angle_beta   90.00
_cell.angle_gamma   90.00
#
_symmetry.space_group_name_H-M   'P 1'
#
loop_
_entity.id
_entity.type
_entity.pdbx_description
1 polymer ?
#
loop_
_entity_poly.entity_id
_entity_poly.type
_entity_poly.pdbx_seq_one_letter_code
_entity_poly.pdbx_strand_id
1 'polypeptide(L)'
;MTIKTTTKGETNLPRYFEAVFAKSVDMKNGRLDFALPDGRTFRAEGAGQGPVAKIHIHNVDVFARLIREGDLGFCEAYLDGWWSTPDLQAFLDLVHAGNDDIYDGFLGLKIARAYERFRFWLQSNSKSQARKNISYHYDLGNDFYKLWLDDTMTYSSALFQTGQESLEAAQIAKYASMVDQMGAQPGDHVLEIGCGWGGFAEYAARERGLKVTGLTISREQHDYAVDRIARAGLADQVEIKMQDYRDETGLYDGIASIEMFEAVGEKYWPVYFKTLRDRLKPGKRATLQIITVQHRRWQIYRNTVDFIQKYIFPGGMLPSPVVLREELQKAGLEVAGSIEFGESYSQTLRRWYDTFNERWDEVAALGFDDRFRRMWNFYLTSCAATFHFRNCDVTQITVRKPS
;
A
#
# COMPACT_ATOMS: atom_id res chain seq x y z
N MET A 1 -32.68 11.22 16.09
CA MET A 1 -31.24 11.43 16.36
C MET A 1 -31.07 11.44 17.88
N THR A 2 -30.52 10.39 18.47
CA THR A 2 -30.50 10.27 19.94
C THR A 2 -29.05 10.21 20.39
N ILE A 3 -28.56 11.33 20.92
CA ILE A 3 -27.29 11.36 21.65
C ILE A 3 -27.55 10.65 22.99
N LYS A 4 -27.05 9.43 23.15
CA LYS A 4 -27.11 8.74 24.45
C LYS A 4 -25.83 9.02 25.22
N THR A 5 -25.88 9.96 26.15
CA THR A 5 -24.84 10.09 27.19
C THR A 5 -25.15 9.13 28.32
N THR A 6 -24.18 8.33 28.76
CA THR A 6 -24.36 7.34 29.81
C THR A 6 -23.96 7.83 31.22
N THR A 7 -23.57 9.09 31.37
CA THR A 7 -23.18 9.65 32.70
C THR A 7 -23.77 11.03 32.95
N LYS A 8 -24.34 11.20 34.16
CA LYS A 8 -24.72 12.50 34.72
C LYS A 8 -23.45 13.23 35.20
N GLY A 9 -23.23 14.43 34.71
CA GLY A 9 -22.26 15.35 35.35
C GLY A 9 -21.35 16.05 34.33
N GLU A 10 -21.22 17.34 34.57
CA GLU A 10 -20.36 18.36 33.98
C GLU A 10 -20.59 18.70 32.51
N THR A 11 -20.94 19.95 32.30
CA THR A 11 -21.19 20.62 31.01
C THR A 11 -19.90 21.00 30.27
N ASN A 12 -18.70 20.72 30.83
CA ASN A 12 -17.43 21.12 30.21
C ASN A 12 -16.83 20.01 29.37
N LEU A 13 -17.12 20.04 28.07
CA LEU A 13 -16.53 19.12 27.10
C LEU A 13 -15.13 19.56 26.69
N PRO A 14 -14.24 18.63 26.32
CA PRO A 14 -12.94 18.99 25.78
C PRO A 14 -13.07 19.92 24.57
N ARG A 15 -12.09 20.81 24.41
CA ARG A 15 -12.08 21.75 23.29
C ARG A 15 -12.15 21.01 21.96
N TYR A 16 -13.05 21.43 21.06
CA TYR A 16 -13.34 20.84 19.74
C TYR A 16 -14.01 19.47 19.77
N PHE A 17 -14.24 18.84 20.94
CA PHE A 17 -14.92 17.54 20.98
C PHE A 17 -16.31 17.62 20.33
N GLU A 18 -17.10 18.65 20.63
CA GLU A 18 -18.45 18.81 20.04
C GLU A 18 -18.41 18.87 18.51
N ALA A 19 -17.43 19.57 17.92
CA ALA A 19 -17.28 19.67 16.48
C ALA A 19 -16.91 18.34 15.83
N VAL A 20 -16.02 17.57 16.46
CA VAL A 20 -15.62 16.24 16.00
C VAL A 20 -16.78 15.26 16.15
N PHE A 21 -17.44 15.29 17.31
CA PHE A 21 -18.58 14.41 17.59
C PHE A 21 -19.76 14.69 16.65
N ALA A 22 -20.08 15.95 16.37
CA ALA A 22 -21.13 16.33 15.42
C ALA A 22 -20.87 15.74 14.03
N LYS A 23 -19.60 15.76 13.56
CA LYS A 23 -19.23 15.09 12.31
C LYS A 23 -19.40 13.57 12.37
N SER A 24 -19.08 12.97 13.52
CA SER A 24 -19.26 11.52 13.70
C SER A 24 -20.74 11.11 13.71
N VAL A 25 -21.64 12.00 14.14
CA VAL A 25 -23.10 11.77 14.13
C VAL A 25 -23.67 11.80 12.70
N ASP A 26 -23.01 12.46 11.75
CA ASP A 26 -23.38 12.43 10.33
C ASP A 26 -23.05 11.09 9.63
N MET A 27 -22.49 10.13 10.38
CA MET A 27 -22.17 8.79 9.90
C MET A 27 -23.41 8.09 9.33
N LYS A 28 -23.26 7.48 8.16
CA LYS A 28 -24.34 6.78 7.48
C LYS A 28 -24.55 5.36 8.02
N ASN A 29 -23.45 4.66 8.28
CA ASN A 29 -23.41 3.25 8.63
C ASN A 29 -22.56 3.01 9.88
N GLY A 30 -22.97 2.03 10.71
CA GLY A 30 -22.21 1.56 11.86
C GLY A 30 -22.31 2.43 13.11
N ARG A 31 -21.40 2.20 14.06
CA ARG A 31 -21.41 2.85 15.38
C ARG A 31 -20.00 3.15 15.87
N LEU A 32 -19.81 4.33 16.44
CA LEU A 32 -18.58 4.76 17.12
C LEU A 32 -18.86 5.17 18.56
N ASP A 33 -18.25 4.48 19.52
CA ASP A 33 -18.28 4.82 20.93
C ASP A 33 -16.97 5.54 21.33
N PHE A 34 -17.07 6.74 21.88
CA PHE A 34 -15.94 7.50 22.43
C PHE A 34 -15.89 7.31 23.95
N ALA A 35 -14.74 6.97 24.49
CA ALA A 35 -14.49 6.97 25.93
C ALA A 35 -13.45 8.06 26.26
N LEU A 36 -13.84 9.07 27.04
CA LEU A 36 -12.96 10.15 27.46
C LEU A 36 -12.15 9.76 28.74
N PRO A 37 -11.02 10.45 29.00
CA PRO A 37 -10.18 10.15 30.16
C PRO A 37 -10.88 10.31 31.51
N ASP A 38 -11.91 11.13 31.59
CA ASP A 38 -12.74 11.36 32.79
C ASP A 38 -13.85 10.31 32.99
N GLY A 39 -13.89 9.27 32.15
CA GLY A 39 -14.85 8.17 32.22
C GLY A 39 -16.17 8.42 31.48
N ARG A 40 -16.42 9.61 30.93
CA ARG A 40 -17.60 9.89 30.11
C ARG A 40 -17.53 9.10 28.79
N THR A 41 -18.68 8.62 28.33
CA THR A 41 -18.79 7.93 27.06
C THR A 41 -19.85 8.58 26.17
N PHE A 42 -19.58 8.64 24.88
CA PHE A 42 -20.47 9.21 23.87
C PHE A 42 -20.61 8.25 22.70
N ARG A 43 -21.82 8.16 22.17
CA ARG A 43 -22.13 7.27 21.04
C ARG A 43 -22.62 8.04 19.84
N ALA A 44 -21.96 7.82 18.69
CA ALA A 44 -22.44 8.20 17.38
C ALA A 44 -22.87 6.91 16.65
N GLU A 45 -24.08 6.90 16.06
CA GLU A 45 -24.64 5.74 15.39
C GLU A 45 -25.33 6.17 14.12
N GLY A 46 -24.97 5.55 13.00
CA GLY A 46 -25.58 5.74 11.69
C GLY A 46 -26.91 5.01 11.58
N ALA A 47 -27.71 5.38 10.58
CA ALA A 47 -29.00 4.72 10.31
C ALA A 47 -28.86 3.32 9.70
N GLY A 48 -27.74 3.07 9.00
CA GLY A 48 -27.43 1.80 8.36
C GLY A 48 -26.61 0.86 9.25
N GLN A 49 -26.71 -0.44 8.98
CA GLN A 49 -25.84 -1.44 9.59
C GLN A 49 -24.39 -1.23 9.12
N GLY A 50 -23.43 -1.53 10.00
CA GLY A 50 -22.01 -1.41 9.68
C GLY A 50 -21.10 -1.81 10.85
N PRO A 51 -19.80 -1.62 10.73
CA PRO A 51 -18.86 -1.94 11.79
C PRO A 51 -19.16 -1.17 13.08
N VAL A 52 -18.79 -1.78 14.21
CA VAL A 52 -18.92 -1.18 15.53
C VAL A 52 -17.53 -0.99 16.11
N ALA A 53 -17.18 0.24 16.39
CA ALA A 53 -15.87 0.58 16.92
C ALA A 53 -15.98 1.37 18.24
N LYS A 54 -14.91 1.27 19.04
CA LYS A 54 -14.74 2.03 20.27
C LYS A 54 -13.36 2.65 20.30
N ILE A 55 -13.26 3.92 20.63
CA ILE A 55 -11.98 4.58 20.84
C ILE A 55 -11.87 5.09 22.29
N HIS A 56 -10.69 4.91 22.85
CA HIS A 56 -10.31 5.40 24.17
C HIS A 56 -9.39 6.61 24.00
N ILE A 57 -9.83 7.76 24.44
CA ILE A 57 -9.05 9.00 24.42
C ILE A 57 -8.20 9.05 25.69
N HIS A 58 -6.89 9.17 25.53
CA HIS A 58 -5.94 9.31 26.63
C HIS A 58 -5.46 10.76 26.77
N ASN A 59 -5.40 11.51 25.65
CA ASN A 59 -5.09 12.93 25.64
C ASN A 59 -6.16 13.69 24.83
N VAL A 60 -6.87 14.60 25.49
CA VAL A 60 -7.97 15.36 24.88
C VAL A 60 -7.52 16.34 23.78
N ASP A 61 -6.23 16.68 23.72
CA ASP A 61 -5.68 17.52 22.64
C ASP A 61 -5.73 16.84 21.27
N VAL A 62 -6.06 15.54 21.21
CA VAL A 62 -6.31 14.81 19.94
C VAL A 62 -7.36 15.52 19.09
N PHE A 63 -8.41 16.10 19.69
CA PHE A 63 -9.45 16.81 18.95
C PHE A 63 -8.92 18.11 18.33
N ALA A 64 -8.09 18.85 19.06
CA ALA A 64 -7.42 20.04 18.53
C ALA A 64 -6.44 19.70 17.41
N ARG A 65 -5.72 18.59 17.54
CA ARG A 65 -4.78 18.08 16.54
C ARG A 65 -5.52 17.65 15.26
N LEU A 66 -6.63 16.92 15.40
CA LEU A 66 -7.49 16.55 14.27
C LEU A 66 -8.00 17.77 13.49
N ILE A 67 -8.48 18.81 14.18
CA ILE A 67 -8.95 20.05 13.52
C ILE A 67 -7.80 20.78 12.83
N ARG A 68 -6.62 20.83 13.43
CA ARG A 68 -5.46 21.56 12.89
C ARG A 68 -4.75 20.81 11.78
N GLU A 69 -4.50 19.53 11.94
CA GLU A 69 -3.63 18.73 11.09
C GLU A 69 -4.41 17.71 10.23
N GLY A 70 -5.73 17.61 10.47
CA GLY A 70 -6.60 16.69 9.73
C GLY A 70 -6.40 15.23 10.15
N ASP A 71 -6.74 14.33 9.24
CA ASP A 71 -6.61 12.89 9.37
C ASP A 71 -5.16 12.48 9.72
N LEU A 72 -4.17 13.10 9.10
CA LEU A 72 -2.76 12.83 9.38
C LEU A 72 -2.41 13.09 10.85
N GLY A 73 -2.90 14.22 11.42
CA GLY A 73 -2.70 14.53 12.83
C GLY A 73 -3.40 13.55 13.79
N PHE A 74 -4.53 13.00 13.37
CA PHE A 74 -5.24 11.96 14.12
C PHE A 74 -4.49 10.62 14.09
N CYS A 75 -3.94 10.24 12.94
CA CYS A 75 -3.08 9.08 12.81
C CYS A 75 -1.82 9.21 13.69
N GLU A 76 -1.17 10.37 13.66
CA GLU A 76 0.01 10.63 14.48
C GLU A 76 -0.30 10.61 15.98
N ALA A 77 -1.48 11.09 16.37
CA ALA A 77 -1.94 10.99 17.75
C ALA A 77 -2.09 9.53 18.21
N TYR A 78 -2.48 8.62 17.31
CA TYR A 78 -2.48 7.18 17.58
C TYR A 78 -1.06 6.65 17.81
N LEU A 79 -0.11 7.02 16.94
CA LEU A 79 1.28 6.62 17.10
C LEU A 79 1.85 7.08 18.44
N ASP A 80 1.49 8.29 18.87
CA ASP A 80 1.95 8.92 20.09
C ASP A 80 1.16 8.44 21.34
N GLY A 81 0.18 7.53 21.16
CA GLY A 81 -0.60 6.95 22.26
C GLY A 81 -1.64 7.89 22.86
N TRP A 82 -2.05 8.95 22.16
CA TRP A 82 -3.08 9.87 22.62
C TRP A 82 -4.48 9.27 22.58
N TRP A 83 -4.67 8.25 21.75
CA TRP A 83 -5.86 7.42 21.72
C TRP A 83 -5.52 5.97 21.38
N SER A 84 -6.43 5.06 21.72
CA SER A 84 -6.34 3.64 21.42
C SER A 84 -7.72 3.06 21.09
N THR A 85 -7.75 1.87 20.56
CA THR A 85 -8.96 1.10 20.28
C THR A 85 -8.69 -0.38 20.59
N PRO A 86 -9.69 -1.13 21.09
CA PRO A 86 -9.55 -2.57 21.25
C PRO A 86 -9.48 -3.34 19.92
N ASP A 87 -10.03 -2.74 18.85
CA ASP A 87 -10.04 -3.31 17.50
C ASP A 87 -9.79 -2.21 16.48
N LEU A 88 -8.54 -2.14 16.00
CA LEU A 88 -8.11 -1.13 15.03
C LEU A 88 -8.74 -1.37 13.66
N GLN A 89 -8.90 -2.64 13.27
CA GLN A 89 -9.51 -2.97 11.99
C GLN A 89 -10.99 -2.56 11.96
N ALA A 90 -11.76 -2.87 13.01
CA ALA A 90 -13.16 -2.46 13.10
C ALA A 90 -13.30 -0.93 13.07
N PHE A 91 -12.38 -0.19 13.70
CA PHE A 91 -12.37 1.28 13.64
C PHE A 91 -12.12 1.79 12.21
N LEU A 92 -11.12 1.27 11.52
CA LEU A 92 -10.80 1.69 10.16
C LEU A 92 -11.83 1.23 9.14
N ASP A 93 -12.39 0.03 9.30
CA ASP A 93 -13.52 -0.44 8.52
C ASP A 93 -14.72 0.51 8.67
N LEU A 94 -15.01 0.97 9.90
CA LEU A 94 -16.08 1.95 10.14
C LEU A 94 -15.84 3.27 9.41
N VAL A 95 -14.61 3.78 9.42
CA VAL A 95 -14.24 5.01 8.72
C VAL A 95 -14.48 4.89 7.21
N HIS A 96 -14.23 3.70 6.63
CA HIS A 96 -14.38 3.46 5.18
C HIS A 96 -15.76 2.92 4.76
N ALA A 97 -16.63 2.50 5.67
CA ALA A 97 -17.94 1.88 5.40
C ALA A 97 -19.01 2.85 4.85
N GLY A 98 -18.71 3.54 3.76
CA GLY A 98 -19.61 4.54 3.17
C GLY A 98 -19.67 5.87 3.94
N ASN A 99 -18.67 6.10 4.80
CA ASN A 99 -18.55 7.29 5.63
C ASN A 99 -17.49 8.27 5.07
N ASP A 100 -17.30 8.28 3.75
CA ASP A 100 -16.30 9.11 3.06
C ASP A 100 -16.37 10.60 3.44
N ASP A 101 -17.60 11.11 3.67
CA ASP A 101 -17.81 12.51 4.08
C ASP A 101 -17.17 12.82 5.44
N ILE A 102 -17.04 11.81 6.33
CA ILE A 102 -16.36 11.96 7.61
C ILE A 102 -14.85 11.94 7.39
N TYR A 103 -14.35 10.98 6.63
CA TYR A 103 -12.93 10.85 6.30
C TYR A 103 -12.41 12.11 5.59
N ASP A 104 -13.09 12.55 4.54
CA ASP A 104 -12.71 13.74 3.77
C ASP A 104 -13.04 15.06 4.49
N GLY A 105 -13.84 15.01 5.58
CA GLY A 105 -14.29 16.18 6.34
C GLY A 105 -13.23 16.83 7.23
N PHE A 106 -12.15 16.12 7.58
CA PHE A 106 -11.08 16.60 8.44
C PHE A 106 -9.78 16.84 7.68
N LEU A 107 -9.82 17.70 6.67
CA LEU A 107 -8.63 18.00 5.84
C LEU A 107 -7.55 18.85 6.55
N GLY A 108 -7.81 19.30 7.77
CA GLY A 108 -6.89 20.17 8.50
C GLY A 108 -6.76 21.58 7.89
N LEU A 109 -5.88 22.39 8.47
CA LEU A 109 -5.62 23.75 8.00
C LEU A 109 -4.84 23.74 6.67
N LYS A 110 -5.17 24.65 5.76
CA LYS A 110 -4.49 24.79 4.46
C LYS A 110 -2.97 24.95 4.60
N ILE A 111 -2.49 25.64 5.65
CA ILE A 111 -1.06 25.85 5.91
C ILE A 111 -0.38 24.53 6.27
N ALA A 112 -0.99 23.67 7.11
CA ALA A 112 -0.43 22.37 7.48
C ALA A 112 -0.30 21.47 6.23
N ARG A 113 -1.34 21.43 5.40
CA ARG A 113 -1.31 20.69 4.11
C ARG A 113 -0.26 21.22 3.15
N ALA A 114 -0.12 22.54 3.03
CA ALA A 114 0.89 23.14 2.17
C ALA A 114 2.31 22.78 2.62
N TYR A 115 2.55 22.74 3.93
CA TYR A 115 3.83 22.34 4.50
C TYR A 115 4.15 20.85 4.21
N GLU A 116 3.21 19.96 4.44
CA GLU A 116 3.40 18.54 4.14
C GLU A 116 3.61 18.29 2.63
N ARG A 117 2.89 19.00 1.75
CA ARG A 117 3.12 18.93 0.30
C ARG A 117 4.49 19.43 -0.11
N PHE A 118 4.97 20.51 0.49
CA PHE A 118 6.32 21.00 0.23
C PHE A 118 7.38 19.97 0.64
N ARG A 119 7.23 19.34 1.80
CA ARG A 119 8.12 18.24 2.24
C ARG A 119 8.08 17.05 1.30
N PHE A 120 6.88 16.64 0.90
CA PHE A 120 6.69 15.55 -0.06
C PHE A 120 7.34 15.84 -1.43
N TRP A 121 7.21 17.09 -1.90
CA TRP A 121 7.85 17.51 -3.14
C TRP A 121 9.38 17.41 -3.08
N LEU A 122 10.00 17.67 -1.95
CA LEU A 122 11.44 17.49 -1.75
C LEU A 122 11.88 16.01 -1.84
N GLN A 123 10.98 15.06 -1.63
CA GLN A 123 11.21 13.61 -1.73
C GLN A 123 10.92 13.05 -3.14
N SER A 124 10.77 13.92 -4.15
CA SER A 124 10.54 13.53 -5.55
C SER A 124 11.57 12.51 -6.05
N ASN A 125 11.11 11.43 -6.70
CA ASN A 125 11.89 10.23 -7.05
C ASN A 125 12.87 10.43 -8.23
N SER A 126 13.80 11.41 -8.14
CA SER A 126 15.01 11.41 -8.97
C SER A 126 15.82 10.12 -8.72
N LYS A 127 16.74 9.75 -9.61
CA LYS A 127 17.53 8.52 -9.44
C LYS A 127 18.22 8.43 -8.06
N SER A 128 18.78 9.54 -7.56
CA SER A 128 19.42 9.58 -6.24
C SER A 128 18.41 9.53 -5.08
N GLN A 129 17.27 10.22 -5.22
CA GLN A 129 16.24 10.25 -4.18
C GLN A 129 15.45 8.95 -4.13
N ALA A 130 15.18 8.32 -5.29
CA ALA A 130 14.53 7.01 -5.35
C ALA A 130 15.32 5.95 -4.57
N ARG A 131 16.67 5.93 -4.69
CA ARG A 131 17.52 5.05 -3.88
C ARG A 131 17.37 5.32 -2.38
N LYS A 132 17.32 6.59 -1.95
CA LYS A 132 17.14 6.94 -0.53
C LYS A 132 15.76 6.56 -0.02
N ASN A 133 14.71 6.79 -0.81
CA ASN A 133 13.34 6.47 -0.42
C ASN A 133 13.16 4.95 -0.31
N ILE A 134 13.70 4.18 -1.25
CA ILE A 134 13.70 2.72 -1.23
C ILE A 134 14.54 2.21 -0.04
N SER A 135 15.75 2.73 0.15
CA SER A 135 16.60 2.38 1.29
C SER A 135 15.87 2.60 2.62
N TYR A 136 15.24 3.77 2.80
CA TYR A 136 14.50 4.08 4.02
C TYR A 136 13.45 3.02 4.38
N HIS A 137 12.74 2.49 3.39
CA HIS A 137 11.71 1.47 3.61
C HIS A 137 12.30 0.06 3.80
N TYR A 138 13.27 -0.34 2.98
CA TYR A 138 13.84 -1.70 3.00
C TYR A 138 15.01 -1.86 3.96
N ASP A 139 15.60 -0.78 4.49
CA ASP A 139 16.65 -0.81 5.53
C ASP A 139 16.11 -1.24 6.92
N LEU A 140 14.81 -1.59 7.03
CA LEU A 140 14.28 -2.32 8.17
C LEU A 140 14.91 -3.72 8.33
N GLY A 141 15.57 -4.20 7.26
CA GLY A 141 16.35 -5.44 7.24
C GLY A 141 15.56 -6.69 6.83
N ASN A 142 16.26 -7.61 6.17
CA ASN A 142 15.64 -8.87 5.71
C ASN A 142 15.09 -9.70 6.87
N ASP A 143 15.71 -9.65 8.05
CA ASP A 143 15.26 -10.41 9.22
C ASP A 143 13.91 -9.90 9.75
N PHE A 144 13.66 -8.59 9.65
CA PHE A 144 12.34 -8.03 9.95
C PHE A 144 11.26 -8.56 8.99
N TYR A 145 11.50 -8.54 7.68
CA TYR A 145 10.52 -8.99 6.69
C TYR A 145 10.25 -10.49 6.76
N LYS A 146 11.25 -11.33 7.04
CA LYS A 146 11.10 -12.78 7.25
C LYS A 146 10.18 -13.15 8.40
N LEU A 147 9.99 -12.27 9.37
CA LEU A 147 9.15 -12.57 10.53
C LEU A 147 7.66 -12.59 10.20
N TRP A 148 7.22 -11.89 9.15
CA TRP A 148 5.80 -11.74 8.88
C TRP A 148 5.39 -11.89 7.41
N LEU A 149 6.31 -11.88 6.46
CA LEU A 149 6.05 -12.33 5.10
C LEU A 149 5.99 -13.87 5.03
N ASP A 150 5.39 -14.40 3.96
CA ASP A 150 5.44 -15.81 3.63
C ASP A 150 6.83 -16.24 3.11
N ASP A 151 7.06 -17.54 2.95
CA ASP A 151 8.36 -18.10 2.55
C ASP A 151 8.82 -17.63 1.16
N THR A 152 7.90 -17.15 0.33
CA THR A 152 8.27 -16.55 -0.96
C THR A 152 8.93 -15.18 -0.81
N MET A 153 8.92 -14.59 0.38
CA MET A 153 9.41 -13.23 0.65
C MET A 153 8.79 -12.21 -0.29
N THR A 154 7.46 -12.28 -0.47
CA THR A 154 6.75 -11.42 -1.41
C THR A 154 6.01 -10.30 -0.69
N TYR A 155 6.47 -9.07 -0.90
CA TYR A 155 5.87 -7.87 -0.31
C TYR A 155 5.01 -7.13 -1.35
N SER A 156 3.94 -7.79 -1.77
CA SER A 156 2.90 -7.28 -2.67
C SER A 156 1.65 -8.14 -2.54
N SER A 157 0.51 -7.68 -3.08
CA SER A 157 -0.75 -8.43 -3.01
C SER A 157 -0.60 -9.84 -3.57
N ALA A 158 -1.08 -10.82 -2.83
CA ALA A 158 -1.36 -12.15 -3.35
C ALA A 158 -2.63 -12.14 -4.22
N LEU A 159 -2.89 -13.21 -4.96
CA LEU A 159 -4.11 -13.43 -5.74
C LEU A 159 -4.84 -14.67 -5.20
N PHE A 160 -5.83 -14.43 -4.35
CA PHE A 160 -6.70 -15.48 -3.84
C PHE A 160 -7.83 -15.77 -4.82
N GLN A 161 -8.03 -17.03 -5.16
CA GLN A 161 -9.11 -17.49 -6.04
C GLN A 161 -10.37 -17.82 -5.26
N THR A 162 -10.23 -18.47 -4.11
CA THR A 162 -11.33 -18.88 -3.22
C THR A 162 -11.32 -18.15 -1.88
N GLY A 163 -10.19 -17.52 -1.51
CA GLY A 163 -9.95 -16.90 -0.21
C GLY A 163 -9.52 -17.88 0.88
N GLN A 164 -9.41 -19.17 0.57
CA GLN A 164 -9.04 -20.24 1.52
C GLN A 164 -7.60 -20.74 1.36
N GLU A 165 -6.93 -20.33 0.30
CA GLU A 165 -5.55 -20.71 0.00
C GLU A 165 -4.59 -20.21 1.09
N SER A 166 -3.44 -20.87 1.26
CA SER A 166 -2.32 -20.31 2.01
C SER A 166 -1.82 -19.03 1.33
N LEU A 167 -1.15 -18.15 2.09
CA LEU A 167 -0.58 -16.93 1.51
C LEU A 167 0.42 -17.26 0.41
N GLU A 168 1.29 -18.25 0.65
CA GLU A 168 2.27 -18.72 -0.33
C GLU A 168 1.60 -19.21 -1.63
N ALA A 169 0.56 -20.05 -1.54
CA ALA A 169 -0.17 -20.53 -2.71
C ALA A 169 -0.81 -19.38 -3.50
N ALA A 170 -1.35 -18.38 -2.81
CA ALA A 170 -1.94 -17.20 -3.44
C ALA A 170 -0.86 -16.27 -4.06
N GLN A 171 0.35 -16.20 -3.49
CA GLN A 171 1.48 -15.51 -4.10
C GLN A 171 1.95 -16.22 -5.38
N ILE A 172 2.02 -17.53 -5.37
CA ILE A 172 2.33 -18.33 -6.57
C ILE A 172 1.25 -18.16 -7.65
N ALA A 173 -0.04 -18.15 -7.26
CA ALA A 173 -1.15 -17.90 -8.19
C ALA A 173 -1.03 -16.51 -8.85
N LYS A 174 -0.61 -15.49 -8.10
CA LYS A 174 -0.31 -14.17 -8.64
C LYS A 174 0.80 -14.22 -9.69
N TYR A 175 1.90 -14.91 -9.42
CA TYR A 175 3.00 -15.05 -10.37
C TYR A 175 2.58 -15.79 -11.63
N ALA A 176 1.81 -16.87 -11.47
CA ALA A 176 1.23 -17.60 -12.60
C ALA A 176 0.38 -16.69 -13.49
N SER A 177 -0.52 -15.93 -12.88
CA SER A 177 -1.37 -14.96 -13.57
C SER A 177 -0.56 -13.91 -14.35
N MET A 178 0.54 -13.40 -13.78
CA MET A 178 1.43 -12.46 -14.46
C MET A 178 2.03 -13.03 -15.75
N VAL A 179 2.55 -14.28 -15.68
CA VAL A 179 3.16 -14.96 -16.83
C VAL A 179 2.11 -15.32 -17.87
N ASP A 180 0.97 -15.85 -17.47
CA ASP A 180 -0.12 -16.27 -18.36
C ASP A 180 -0.68 -15.09 -19.16
N GLN A 181 -0.92 -13.95 -18.51
CA GLN A 181 -1.39 -12.74 -19.18
C GLN A 181 -0.34 -12.13 -20.13
N MET A 182 0.94 -12.21 -19.76
CA MET A 182 2.05 -11.80 -20.61
C MET A 182 2.14 -12.68 -21.87
N GLY A 183 1.77 -13.95 -21.77
CA GLY A 183 1.84 -14.95 -22.83
C GLY A 183 3.27 -15.36 -23.16
N ALA A 184 4.20 -15.24 -22.20
CA ALA A 184 5.57 -15.69 -22.35
C ALA A 184 5.66 -17.22 -22.49
N GLN A 185 6.55 -17.70 -23.34
CA GLN A 185 6.76 -19.12 -23.62
C GLN A 185 8.09 -19.59 -23.05
N PRO A 186 8.24 -20.89 -22.72
CA PRO A 186 9.52 -21.44 -22.29
C PRO A 186 10.67 -21.02 -23.21
N GLY A 187 11.76 -20.51 -22.62
CA GLY A 187 12.91 -19.97 -23.33
C GLY A 187 12.84 -18.47 -23.66
N ASP A 188 11.67 -17.83 -23.55
CA ASP A 188 11.55 -16.37 -23.67
C ASP A 188 12.36 -15.68 -22.58
N HIS A 189 12.91 -14.49 -22.90
CA HIS A 189 13.66 -13.65 -21.95
C HIS A 189 12.78 -12.51 -21.43
N VAL A 190 12.52 -12.53 -20.13
CA VAL A 190 11.64 -11.59 -19.43
C VAL A 190 12.48 -10.62 -18.58
N LEU A 191 12.11 -9.34 -18.63
CA LEU A 191 12.60 -8.32 -17.70
C LEU A 191 11.64 -8.20 -16.52
N GLU A 192 12.15 -8.30 -15.30
CA GLU A 192 11.41 -7.94 -14.09
C GLU A 192 11.90 -6.58 -13.56
N ILE A 193 11.02 -5.58 -13.58
CA ILE A 193 11.33 -4.25 -13.06
C ILE A 193 10.89 -4.17 -11.60
N GLY A 194 11.86 -4.15 -10.67
CA GLY A 194 11.61 -4.22 -9.23
C GLY A 194 11.44 -5.66 -8.75
N CYS A 195 12.50 -6.45 -8.83
CA CYS A 195 12.43 -7.90 -8.55
C CYS A 195 12.31 -8.26 -7.05
N GLY A 196 12.35 -7.28 -6.15
CA GLY A 196 12.29 -7.54 -4.73
C GLY A 196 13.34 -8.57 -4.29
N TRP A 197 12.93 -9.55 -3.51
CA TRP A 197 13.78 -10.66 -3.05
C TRP A 197 13.83 -11.84 -4.05
N GLY A 198 13.41 -11.64 -5.30
CA GLY A 198 13.57 -12.61 -6.39
C GLY A 198 12.49 -13.69 -6.48
N GLY A 199 11.35 -13.53 -5.80
CA GLY A 199 10.29 -14.55 -5.78
C GLY A 199 9.67 -14.81 -7.15
N PHE A 200 9.31 -13.77 -7.91
CA PHE A 200 8.81 -13.94 -9.26
C PHE A 200 9.88 -14.48 -10.22
N ALA A 201 11.11 -13.97 -10.14
CA ALA A 201 12.21 -14.44 -11.00
C ALA A 201 12.47 -15.94 -10.82
N GLU A 202 12.50 -16.42 -9.56
CA GLU A 202 12.63 -17.85 -9.27
C GLU A 202 11.46 -18.66 -9.83
N TYR A 203 10.21 -18.23 -9.57
CA TYR A 203 9.02 -18.88 -10.10
C TYR A 203 9.03 -18.96 -11.63
N ALA A 204 9.29 -17.83 -12.30
CA ALA A 204 9.27 -17.74 -13.75
C ALA A 204 10.32 -18.63 -14.42
N ALA A 205 11.52 -18.74 -13.82
CA ALA A 205 12.57 -19.62 -14.34
C ALA A 205 12.25 -21.09 -14.05
N ARG A 206 11.88 -21.43 -12.80
CA ARG A 206 11.70 -22.82 -12.37
C ARG A 206 10.45 -23.45 -12.97
N GLU A 207 9.31 -22.79 -12.88
CA GLU A 207 8.00 -23.34 -13.20
C GLU A 207 7.59 -23.09 -14.66
N ARG A 208 8.15 -22.04 -15.28
CA ARG A 208 7.77 -21.62 -16.63
C ARG A 208 8.89 -21.69 -17.65
N GLY A 209 10.11 -22.08 -17.22
CA GLY A 209 11.27 -22.24 -18.10
C GLY A 209 11.72 -20.93 -18.78
N LEU A 210 11.44 -19.78 -18.16
CA LEU A 210 11.80 -18.46 -18.68
C LEU A 210 13.23 -18.11 -18.31
N LYS A 211 13.86 -17.26 -19.12
CA LYS A 211 15.05 -16.52 -18.72
C LYS A 211 14.61 -15.19 -18.12
N VAL A 212 15.20 -14.79 -16.99
CA VAL A 212 14.80 -13.56 -16.31
C VAL A 212 16.00 -12.66 -16.04
N THR A 213 15.84 -11.38 -16.39
CA THR A 213 16.70 -10.31 -15.86
C THR A 213 15.90 -9.52 -14.85
N GLY A 214 16.26 -9.62 -13.57
CA GLY A 214 15.61 -8.90 -12.46
C GLY A 214 16.38 -7.64 -12.09
N LEU A 215 15.68 -6.50 -11.98
CA LEU A 215 16.27 -5.23 -11.59
C LEU A 215 15.81 -4.83 -10.18
N THR A 216 16.73 -4.39 -9.34
CA THR A 216 16.46 -3.71 -8.08
C THR A 216 17.48 -2.60 -7.83
N ILE A 217 17.10 -1.61 -7.02
CA ILE A 217 17.99 -0.55 -6.54
C ILE A 217 18.26 -0.65 -5.03
N SER A 218 17.71 -1.70 -4.37
CA SER A 218 17.98 -2.04 -2.97
C SER A 218 19.12 -3.06 -2.88
N ARG A 219 20.15 -2.75 -2.11
CA ARG A 219 21.28 -3.66 -1.86
C ARG A 219 20.83 -4.92 -1.13
N GLU A 220 20.02 -4.76 -0.10
CA GLU A 220 19.48 -5.86 0.71
C GLU A 220 18.68 -6.86 -0.14
N GLN A 221 17.80 -6.34 -1.03
CA GLN A 221 17.04 -7.19 -1.95
C GLN A 221 17.94 -7.88 -2.97
N HIS A 222 18.89 -7.13 -3.56
CA HIS A 222 19.81 -7.66 -4.55
C HIS A 222 20.58 -8.85 -4.00
N ASP A 223 21.27 -8.66 -2.87
CA ASP A 223 22.17 -9.68 -2.32
C ASP A 223 21.36 -10.92 -1.89
N TYR A 224 20.17 -10.74 -1.31
CA TYR A 224 19.25 -11.83 -1.00
C TYR A 224 18.76 -12.57 -2.26
N ALA A 225 18.34 -11.83 -3.30
CA ALA A 225 17.84 -12.44 -4.52
C ALA A 225 18.93 -13.24 -5.26
N VAL A 226 20.16 -12.72 -5.34
CA VAL A 226 21.30 -13.44 -5.92
C VAL A 226 21.55 -14.76 -5.18
N ASP A 227 21.60 -14.73 -3.85
CA ASP A 227 21.77 -15.93 -3.03
C ASP A 227 20.62 -16.92 -3.17
N ARG A 228 19.36 -16.42 -3.24
CA ARG A 228 18.18 -17.23 -3.50
C ARG A 228 18.27 -17.97 -4.83
N ILE A 229 18.59 -17.28 -5.91
CA ILE A 229 18.72 -17.84 -7.25
C ILE A 229 19.85 -18.86 -7.32
N ALA A 230 20.97 -18.59 -6.67
CA ALA A 230 22.10 -19.52 -6.60
C ALA A 230 21.74 -20.81 -5.86
N ARG A 231 21.08 -20.70 -4.69
CA ARG A 231 20.58 -21.86 -3.92
C ARG A 231 19.51 -22.67 -4.69
N ALA A 232 18.72 -22.00 -5.52
CA ALA A 232 17.74 -22.64 -6.38
C ALA A 232 18.35 -23.37 -7.59
N GLY A 233 19.66 -23.21 -7.87
CA GLY A 233 20.33 -23.76 -9.06
C GLY A 233 19.88 -23.12 -10.38
N LEU A 234 19.44 -21.85 -10.35
CA LEU A 234 18.87 -21.13 -11.48
C LEU A 234 19.78 -20.03 -12.03
N ALA A 235 21.05 -19.97 -11.63
CA ALA A 235 22.00 -18.92 -12.02
C ALA A 235 22.23 -18.82 -13.55
N ASP A 236 22.01 -19.92 -14.29
CA ASP A 236 22.13 -19.91 -15.76
C ASP A 236 20.88 -19.34 -16.46
N GLN A 237 19.76 -19.17 -15.73
CA GLN A 237 18.49 -18.70 -16.28
C GLN A 237 18.13 -17.31 -15.74
N VAL A 238 18.61 -16.92 -14.56
CA VAL A 238 18.21 -15.69 -13.87
C VAL A 238 19.44 -14.84 -13.57
N GLU A 239 19.44 -13.60 -14.04
CA GLU A 239 20.41 -12.57 -13.72
C GLU A 239 19.74 -11.48 -12.87
N ILE A 240 20.24 -11.22 -11.66
CA ILE A 240 19.82 -10.11 -10.81
C ILE A 240 20.81 -8.96 -10.92
N LYS A 241 20.31 -7.77 -11.27
CA LYS A 241 21.14 -6.57 -11.45
C LYS A 241 20.81 -5.50 -10.42
N MET A 242 21.83 -4.96 -9.80
CA MET A 242 21.75 -3.74 -8.98
C MET A 242 21.69 -2.51 -9.90
N GLN A 243 20.52 -2.26 -10.53
CA GLN A 243 20.38 -1.28 -11.60
C GLN A 243 19.02 -0.57 -11.56
N ASP A 244 19.05 0.73 -11.85
CA ASP A 244 17.81 1.50 -12.09
C ASP A 244 17.24 1.14 -13.46
N TYR A 245 15.91 0.92 -13.52
CA TYR A 245 15.22 0.54 -14.78
C TYR A 245 15.44 1.55 -15.93
N ARG A 246 15.70 2.81 -15.59
CA ARG A 246 15.98 3.90 -16.56
C ARG A 246 17.32 3.71 -17.29
N ASP A 247 18.20 2.88 -16.74
CA ASP A 247 19.52 2.56 -17.33
C ASP A 247 19.53 1.24 -18.09
N GLU A 248 18.38 0.50 -18.11
CA GLU A 248 18.28 -0.75 -18.84
C GLU A 248 18.21 -0.48 -20.35
N THR A 249 18.94 -1.29 -21.13
CA THR A 249 19.07 -1.12 -22.60
C THR A 249 18.69 -2.36 -23.39
N GLY A 250 18.50 -3.52 -22.76
CA GLY A 250 18.12 -4.78 -23.39
C GLY A 250 16.75 -4.75 -24.06
N LEU A 251 16.48 -5.74 -24.91
CA LEU A 251 15.18 -6.02 -25.51
C LEU A 251 14.66 -7.38 -25.03
N TYR A 252 13.41 -7.43 -24.62
CA TYR A 252 12.83 -8.55 -23.94
C TYR A 252 11.57 -9.07 -24.63
N ASP A 253 11.31 -10.38 -24.48
CA ASP A 253 10.11 -11.05 -24.98
C ASP A 253 8.88 -10.78 -24.09
N GLY A 254 9.11 -10.35 -22.85
CA GLY A 254 8.08 -9.94 -21.90
C GLY A 254 8.65 -9.03 -20.85
N ILE A 255 7.78 -8.26 -20.18
CA ILE A 255 8.16 -7.46 -19.00
C ILE A 255 7.14 -7.69 -17.89
N ALA A 256 7.63 -7.96 -16.69
CA ALA A 256 6.87 -7.99 -15.45
C ALA A 256 7.27 -6.81 -14.55
N SER A 257 6.30 -6.22 -13.86
CA SER A 257 6.55 -5.25 -12.80
C SER A 257 5.44 -5.37 -11.77
N ILE A 258 5.80 -5.67 -10.53
CA ILE A 258 4.84 -5.99 -9.47
C ILE A 258 4.97 -4.95 -8.36
N GLU A 259 3.98 -4.05 -8.24
CA GLU A 259 3.89 -2.99 -7.22
C GLU A 259 5.18 -2.17 -7.07
N MET A 260 5.80 -1.85 -8.20
CA MET A 260 6.96 -0.96 -8.28
C MET A 260 6.60 0.43 -8.82
N PHE A 261 5.56 0.50 -9.67
CA PHE A 261 5.14 1.74 -10.31
C PHE A 261 4.75 2.82 -9.29
N GLU A 262 4.22 2.43 -8.15
CA GLU A 262 3.85 3.31 -7.04
C GLU A 262 5.04 4.14 -6.53
N ALA A 263 6.23 3.57 -6.58
CA ALA A 263 7.48 4.24 -6.18
C ALA A 263 8.09 5.14 -7.26
N VAL A 264 7.51 5.19 -8.46
CA VAL A 264 8.03 6.00 -9.58
C VAL A 264 7.76 7.50 -9.35
N GLY A 265 6.57 7.84 -8.83
CA GLY A 265 6.11 9.22 -8.67
C GLY A 265 5.61 9.82 -10.00
N GLU A 266 4.53 10.60 -9.92
CA GLU A 266 3.77 11.11 -11.08
C GLU A 266 4.65 11.78 -12.14
N LYS A 267 5.62 12.59 -11.73
CA LYS A 267 6.54 13.31 -12.63
C LYS A 267 7.30 12.38 -13.59
N TYR A 268 7.54 11.13 -13.17
CA TYR A 268 8.36 10.18 -13.92
C TYR A 268 7.54 9.08 -14.62
N TRP A 269 6.22 9.08 -14.52
CA TRP A 269 5.36 8.11 -15.20
C TRP A 269 5.59 8.06 -16.73
N PRO A 270 5.73 9.21 -17.44
CA PRO A 270 6.05 9.16 -18.87
C PRO A 270 7.37 8.46 -19.18
N VAL A 271 8.38 8.63 -18.32
CA VAL A 271 9.68 7.97 -18.48
C VAL A 271 9.56 6.48 -18.24
N TYR A 272 8.79 6.07 -17.23
CA TYR A 272 8.56 4.66 -16.92
C TYR A 272 7.88 3.93 -18.07
N PHE A 273 6.77 4.42 -18.56
CA PHE A 273 6.04 3.78 -19.66
C PHE A 273 6.80 3.84 -20.99
N LYS A 274 7.56 4.91 -21.23
CA LYS A 274 8.47 4.96 -22.38
C LYS A 274 9.55 3.88 -22.27
N THR A 275 10.19 3.72 -21.13
CA THR A 275 11.20 2.68 -20.91
C THR A 275 10.59 1.30 -21.12
N LEU A 276 9.43 1.02 -20.55
CA LEU A 276 8.72 -0.24 -20.71
C LEU A 276 8.46 -0.55 -22.20
N ARG A 277 7.93 0.41 -22.97
CA ARG A 277 7.74 0.26 -24.42
C ARG A 277 9.05 0.02 -25.16
N ASP A 278 10.09 0.78 -24.84
CA ASP A 278 11.37 0.71 -25.55
C ASP A 278 12.14 -0.58 -25.25
N ARG A 279 11.89 -1.23 -24.10
CA ARG A 279 12.50 -2.52 -23.71
C ARG A 279 11.72 -3.74 -24.19
N LEU A 280 10.45 -3.58 -24.58
CA LEU A 280 9.69 -4.65 -25.23
C LEU A 280 10.08 -4.82 -26.69
N LYS A 281 10.24 -6.05 -27.16
CA LYS A 281 10.28 -6.38 -28.58
C LYS A 281 8.92 -6.06 -29.23
N PRO A 282 8.87 -5.69 -30.53
CA PRO A 282 7.61 -5.45 -31.24
C PRO A 282 6.63 -6.63 -31.11
N GLY A 283 5.35 -6.34 -30.94
CA GLY A 283 4.27 -7.32 -30.79
C GLY A 283 4.22 -8.02 -29.42
N LYS A 284 5.24 -7.89 -28.58
CA LYS A 284 5.30 -8.53 -27.25
C LYS A 284 4.56 -7.74 -26.18
N ARG A 285 4.36 -8.35 -25.00
CA ARG A 285 3.51 -7.84 -23.93
C ARG A 285 4.28 -7.60 -22.62
N ALA A 286 3.80 -6.64 -21.86
CA ALA A 286 4.17 -6.49 -20.46
C ALA A 286 2.92 -6.68 -19.59
N THR A 287 3.07 -7.31 -18.43
CA THR A 287 2.04 -7.37 -17.38
C THR A 287 2.52 -6.64 -16.15
N LEU A 288 1.72 -5.68 -15.70
CA LEU A 288 2.02 -4.81 -14.57
C LEU A 288 0.98 -5.04 -13.47
N GLN A 289 1.42 -5.30 -12.25
CA GLN A 289 0.55 -5.25 -11.09
C GLN A 289 0.69 -3.88 -10.45
N ILE A 290 -0.39 -3.12 -10.38
CA ILE A 290 -0.41 -1.72 -9.97
C ILE A 290 -1.58 -1.48 -9.00
N ILE A 291 -1.31 -0.77 -7.91
CA ILE A 291 -2.34 -0.24 -7.03
C ILE A 291 -2.95 1.00 -7.66
N THR A 292 -4.28 1.08 -7.66
CA THR A 292 -5.01 2.23 -8.16
C THR A 292 -5.93 2.82 -7.08
N VAL A 293 -6.12 4.14 -7.11
CA VAL A 293 -7.11 4.83 -6.28
C VAL A 293 -8.36 5.14 -7.11
N GLN A 294 -9.54 5.10 -6.51
CA GLN A 294 -10.77 5.46 -7.19
C GLN A 294 -10.65 6.83 -7.88
N HIS A 295 -11.12 6.93 -9.14
CA HIS A 295 -10.96 8.15 -9.93
C HIS A 295 -11.64 9.37 -9.29
N ARG A 296 -12.78 9.20 -8.62
CA ARG A 296 -13.48 10.28 -7.89
C ARG A 296 -12.63 10.90 -6.78
N ARG A 297 -11.72 10.11 -6.17
CA ARG A 297 -10.82 10.54 -5.08
C ARG A 297 -9.47 11.03 -5.60
N TRP A 298 -9.16 10.77 -6.86
CA TRP A 298 -7.86 11.05 -7.45
C TRP A 298 -7.38 12.50 -7.25
N GLN A 299 -8.26 13.49 -7.45
CA GLN A 299 -7.89 14.89 -7.32
C GLN A 299 -7.56 15.29 -5.87
N ILE A 300 -8.26 14.72 -4.90
CA ILE A 300 -7.97 14.93 -3.47
C ILE A 300 -6.65 14.24 -3.14
N TYR A 301 -6.53 12.95 -3.45
CA TYR A 301 -5.34 12.14 -3.19
C TYR A 301 -4.07 12.77 -3.78
N ARG A 302 -4.11 13.17 -5.04
CA ARG A 302 -2.99 13.83 -5.73
C ARG A 302 -2.52 15.11 -5.04
N ASN A 303 -3.41 15.79 -4.32
CA ASN A 303 -3.19 17.11 -3.73
C ASN A 303 -3.02 17.09 -2.21
N THR A 304 -3.06 15.94 -1.56
CA THR A 304 -2.82 15.76 -0.12
C THR A 304 -1.64 14.81 0.09
N VAL A 305 -1.11 14.79 1.30
CA VAL A 305 -0.14 13.78 1.73
C VAL A 305 -0.80 12.98 2.83
N ASP A 306 -0.94 11.70 2.60
CA ASP A 306 -1.53 10.78 3.57
C ASP A 306 -0.47 10.14 4.49
N PHE A 307 -0.94 9.32 5.41
CA PHE A 307 -0.10 8.59 6.35
C PHE A 307 0.89 7.66 5.65
N ILE A 308 0.46 6.97 4.59
CA ILE A 308 1.28 6.01 3.84
C ILE A 308 2.44 6.73 3.12
N GLN A 309 2.12 7.85 2.47
CA GLN A 309 3.13 8.67 1.79
C GLN A 309 4.12 9.32 2.75
N LYS A 310 3.70 9.62 3.99
CA LYS A 310 4.58 10.26 4.97
C LYS A 310 5.49 9.28 5.68
N TYR A 311 4.98 8.10 6.06
CA TYR A 311 5.66 7.18 6.99
C TYR A 311 6.13 5.88 6.36
N ILE A 312 5.46 5.40 5.30
CA ILE A 312 5.72 4.07 4.75
C ILE A 312 6.41 4.17 3.38
N PHE A 313 5.81 4.87 2.41
CA PHE A 313 6.32 5.00 1.05
C PHE A 313 6.55 6.46 0.64
N PRO A 314 7.60 7.12 1.15
CA PRO A 314 7.90 8.51 0.79
C PRO A 314 8.09 8.67 -0.72
N GLY A 315 7.42 9.66 -1.29
CA GLY A 315 7.45 9.92 -2.75
C GLY A 315 6.54 9.01 -3.57
N GLY A 316 5.83 8.08 -2.94
CA GLY A 316 4.88 7.18 -3.60
C GLY A 316 3.66 7.92 -4.16
N MET A 317 3.15 7.44 -5.31
CA MET A 317 1.97 8.02 -5.95
C MET A 317 1.20 6.95 -6.72
N LEU A 318 -0.08 6.80 -6.38
CA LEU A 318 -0.98 5.86 -7.04
C LEU A 318 -1.70 6.57 -8.21
N PRO A 319 -1.87 5.96 -9.37
CA PRO A 319 -2.76 6.46 -10.41
C PRO A 319 -4.22 6.09 -10.11
N SER A 320 -5.15 6.77 -10.75
CA SER A 320 -6.48 6.18 -10.95
C SER A 320 -6.51 5.31 -12.21
N PRO A 321 -7.47 4.39 -12.37
CA PRO A 321 -7.58 3.56 -13.57
C PRO A 321 -7.69 4.39 -14.87
N VAL A 322 -8.32 5.55 -14.82
CA VAL A 322 -8.45 6.47 -15.96
C VAL A 322 -7.08 7.07 -16.30
N VAL A 323 -6.39 7.63 -15.32
CA VAL A 323 -5.07 8.25 -15.51
C VAL A 323 -4.03 7.22 -15.96
N LEU A 324 -4.07 6.01 -15.41
CA LEU A 324 -3.20 4.92 -15.84
C LEU A 324 -3.37 4.60 -17.34
N ARG A 325 -4.61 4.47 -17.80
CA ARG A 325 -4.91 4.20 -19.21
C ARG A 325 -4.46 5.35 -20.12
N GLU A 326 -4.64 6.59 -19.69
CA GLU A 326 -4.17 7.78 -20.43
C GLU A 326 -2.64 7.78 -20.57
N GLU A 327 -1.89 7.48 -19.52
CA GLU A 327 -0.43 7.42 -19.57
C GLU A 327 0.08 6.28 -20.46
N LEU A 328 -0.55 5.12 -20.42
CA LEU A 328 -0.27 4.00 -21.32
C LEU A 328 -0.50 4.38 -22.78
N GLN A 329 -1.62 5.04 -23.08
CA GLN A 329 -1.94 5.51 -24.43
C GLN A 329 -0.93 6.55 -24.94
N LYS A 330 -0.57 7.54 -24.10
CA LYS A 330 0.47 8.53 -24.43
C LYS A 330 1.82 7.88 -24.73
N ALA A 331 2.13 6.78 -24.06
CA ALA A 331 3.35 6.02 -24.33
C ALA A 331 3.27 5.16 -25.60
N GLY A 332 2.12 5.06 -26.27
CA GLY A 332 1.91 4.20 -27.44
C GLY A 332 1.86 2.71 -27.08
N LEU A 333 1.35 2.38 -25.90
CA LEU A 333 1.09 1.01 -25.46
C LEU A 333 -0.40 0.71 -25.57
N GLU A 334 -0.75 -0.46 -26.07
CA GLU A 334 -2.13 -0.93 -26.23
C GLU A 334 -2.50 -1.81 -25.04
N VAL A 335 -3.61 -1.51 -24.34
CA VAL A 335 -4.14 -2.37 -23.29
C VAL A 335 -4.70 -3.63 -23.90
N ALA A 336 -4.14 -4.79 -23.54
CA ALA A 336 -4.55 -6.10 -24.04
C ALA A 336 -5.51 -6.83 -23.07
N GLY A 337 -5.51 -6.46 -21.81
CA GLY A 337 -6.41 -7.03 -20.79
C GLY A 337 -6.11 -6.45 -19.41
N SER A 338 -7.04 -6.65 -18.47
CA SER A 338 -6.84 -6.33 -17.06
C SER A 338 -7.72 -7.19 -16.17
N ILE A 339 -7.23 -7.50 -14.97
CA ILE A 339 -8.01 -8.08 -13.87
C ILE A 339 -7.86 -7.19 -12.63
N GLU A 340 -8.90 -7.08 -11.83
CA GLU A 340 -8.93 -6.31 -10.58
C GLU A 340 -9.19 -7.27 -9.42
N PHE A 341 -8.43 -7.16 -8.34
CA PHE A 341 -8.50 -8.10 -7.20
C PHE A 341 -8.14 -7.46 -5.85
N GLY A 342 -8.58 -6.23 -5.61
CA GLY A 342 -8.28 -5.49 -4.38
C GLY A 342 -8.67 -6.22 -3.10
N GLU A 343 -9.74 -7.04 -3.10
CA GLU A 343 -10.11 -7.85 -1.95
C GLU A 343 -9.00 -8.87 -1.57
N SER A 344 -8.27 -9.38 -2.56
CA SER A 344 -7.09 -10.22 -2.30
C SER A 344 -6.01 -9.46 -1.54
N TYR A 345 -5.84 -8.16 -1.80
CA TYR A 345 -4.89 -7.35 -1.02
C TYR A 345 -5.37 -7.12 0.41
N SER A 346 -6.67 -6.85 0.60
CA SER A 346 -7.23 -6.78 1.95
C SER A 346 -6.93 -8.05 2.75
N GLN A 347 -7.12 -9.23 2.15
CA GLN A 347 -6.80 -10.51 2.80
C GLN A 347 -5.30 -10.68 3.05
N THR A 348 -4.45 -10.30 2.10
CA THR A 348 -2.98 -10.35 2.24
C THR A 348 -2.53 -9.51 3.44
N LEU A 349 -3.00 -8.26 3.52
CA LEU A 349 -2.66 -7.32 4.58
C LEU A 349 -3.14 -7.77 5.96
N ARG A 350 -4.32 -8.38 6.05
CA ARG A 350 -4.85 -8.96 7.30
C ARG A 350 -3.98 -10.12 7.78
N ARG A 351 -3.55 -11.01 6.88
CA ARG A 351 -2.63 -12.11 7.23
C ARG A 351 -1.26 -11.60 7.67
N TRP A 352 -0.72 -10.57 7.00
CA TRP A 352 0.50 -9.91 7.44
C TRP A 352 0.35 -9.28 8.83
N TYR A 353 -0.79 -8.64 9.10
CA TYR A 353 -1.10 -8.07 10.42
C TYR A 353 -1.11 -9.14 11.51
N ASP A 354 -1.78 -10.26 11.26
CA ASP A 354 -1.87 -11.35 12.22
C ASP A 354 -0.48 -11.92 12.52
N THR A 355 0.28 -12.32 11.49
CA THR A 355 1.63 -12.86 11.65
C THR A 355 2.60 -11.87 12.31
N PHE A 356 2.55 -10.57 11.94
CA PHE A 356 3.36 -9.53 12.56
C PHE A 356 3.09 -9.40 14.06
N ASN A 357 1.83 -9.48 14.47
CA ASN A 357 1.47 -9.36 15.89
C ASN A 357 1.73 -10.65 16.67
N GLU A 358 1.55 -11.82 16.08
CA GLU A 358 1.94 -13.11 16.65
C GLU A 358 3.43 -13.19 16.93
N ARG A 359 4.25 -12.59 16.06
CA ARG A 359 5.70 -12.58 16.17
C ARG A 359 6.28 -11.28 16.75
N TRP A 360 5.45 -10.46 17.41
CA TRP A 360 5.89 -9.16 17.91
C TRP A 360 7.11 -9.22 18.84
N ASP A 361 7.21 -10.20 19.71
CA ASP A 361 8.34 -10.32 20.64
C ASP A 361 9.67 -10.50 19.89
N GLU A 362 9.66 -11.21 18.77
CA GLU A 362 10.82 -11.38 17.89
C GLU A 362 11.14 -10.07 17.13
N VAL A 363 10.12 -9.36 16.68
CA VAL A 363 10.28 -8.04 16.05
C VAL A 363 10.87 -7.05 17.06
N ALA A 364 10.35 -7.02 18.30
CA ALA A 364 10.88 -6.16 19.36
C ALA A 364 12.35 -6.49 19.71
N ALA A 365 12.76 -7.76 19.63
CA ALA A 365 14.13 -8.18 19.83
C ALA A 365 15.10 -7.64 18.76
N LEU A 366 14.60 -7.27 17.57
CA LEU A 366 15.37 -6.56 16.54
C LEU A 366 15.55 -5.06 16.84
N GLY A 367 14.97 -4.55 17.94
CA GLY A 367 15.13 -3.16 18.39
C GLY A 367 13.96 -2.23 18.02
N PHE A 368 12.85 -2.77 17.51
CA PHE A 368 11.63 -2.00 17.22
C PHE A 368 10.82 -1.73 18.50
N ASP A 369 10.30 -0.51 18.64
CA ASP A 369 9.55 -0.05 19.80
C ASP A 369 8.02 -0.09 19.59
N ASP A 370 7.27 0.19 20.66
CA ASP A 370 5.80 0.23 20.62
C ASP A 370 5.24 1.29 19.66
N ARG A 371 5.97 2.38 19.42
CA ARG A 371 5.57 3.39 18.45
C ARG A 371 5.65 2.83 17.02
N PHE A 372 6.71 2.07 16.73
CA PHE A 372 6.83 1.34 15.47
C PHE A 372 5.72 0.29 15.32
N ARG A 373 5.43 -0.48 16.38
CA ARG A 373 4.31 -1.43 16.38
C ARG A 373 2.98 -0.78 16.00
N ARG A 374 2.66 0.37 16.60
CA ARG A 374 1.46 1.14 16.29
C ARG A 374 1.47 1.62 14.85
N MET A 375 2.60 2.12 14.36
CA MET A 375 2.76 2.58 12.99
C MET A 375 2.51 1.46 11.99
N TRP A 376 3.12 0.29 12.21
CA TRP A 376 2.99 -0.86 11.32
C TRP A 376 1.56 -1.44 11.34
N ASN A 377 0.97 -1.57 12.50
CA ASN A 377 -0.42 -1.98 12.65
C ASN A 377 -1.38 -1.02 11.96
N PHE A 378 -1.19 0.29 12.13
CA PHE A 378 -2.02 1.29 11.45
C PHE A 378 -1.87 1.22 9.94
N TYR A 379 -0.66 1.04 9.44
CA TYR A 379 -0.40 0.83 8.02
C TYR A 379 -1.17 -0.37 7.47
N LEU A 380 -0.95 -1.55 8.04
CA LEU A 380 -1.54 -2.80 7.53
C LEU A 380 -3.08 -2.75 7.58
N THR A 381 -3.64 -2.30 8.70
CA THR A 381 -5.11 -2.24 8.86
C THR A 381 -5.77 -1.16 8.03
N SER A 382 -5.17 0.03 7.89
CA SER A 382 -5.74 1.10 7.06
C SER A 382 -5.75 0.74 5.59
N CYS A 383 -4.66 0.13 5.10
CA CYS A 383 -4.63 -0.39 3.73
C CYS A 383 -5.65 -1.52 3.54
N ALA A 384 -5.76 -2.48 4.48
CA ALA A 384 -6.73 -3.56 4.39
C ALA A 384 -8.17 -3.02 4.28
N ALA A 385 -8.55 -2.04 5.10
CA ALA A 385 -9.85 -1.38 5.02
C ALA A 385 -10.05 -0.65 3.67
N THR A 386 -9.02 0.08 3.22
CA THR A 386 -9.08 0.83 1.95
C THR A 386 -9.36 -0.08 0.75
N PHE A 387 -8.75 -1.27 0.68
CA PHE A 387 -9.00 -2.25 -0.36
C PHE A 387 -10.35 -2.96 -0.18
N HIS A 388 -10.71 -3.35 1.04
CA HIS A 388 -12.00 -4.01 1.32
C HIS A 388 -13.20 -3.13 0.89
N PHE A 389 -13.15 -1.84 1.17
CA PHE A 389 -14.20 -0.89 0.75
C PHE A 389 -13.98 -0.30 -0.65
N ARG A 390 -13.05 -0.85 -1.43
CA ARG A 390 -12.76 -0.49 -2.82
C ARG A 390 -12.43 0.99 -3.03
N ASN A 391 -11.86 1.66 -2.03
CA ASN A 391 -11.30 3.00 -2.19
C ASN A 391 -9.97 2.97 -2.95
N CYS A 392 -9.24 1.84 -2.83
CA CYS A 392 -8.17 1.44 -3.73
C CYS A 392 -8.47 0.05 -4.32
N ASP A 393 -7.80 -0.28 -5.41
CA ASP A 393 -7.83 -1.60 -6.02
C ASP A 393 -6.43 -2.02 -6.45
N VAL A 394 -6.22 -3.33 -6.68
CA VAL A 394 -5.04 -3.86 -7.34
C VAL A 394 -5.44 -4.35 -8.70
N THR A 395 -4.73 -3.91 -9.73
CA THR A 395 -4.94 -4.36 -11.10
C THR A 395 -3.70 -5.02 -11.65
N GLN A 396 -3.84 -6.21 -12.24
CA GLN A 396 -2.89 -6.68 -13.22
C GLN A 396 -3.36 -6.21 -14.59
N ILE A 397 -2.62 -5.30 -15.19
CA ILE A 397 -2.88 -4.76 -16.53
C ILE A 397 -1.83 -5.26 -17.50
N THR A 398 -2.29 -5.86 -18.58
CA THR A 398 -1.42 -6.34 -19.67
C THR A 398 -1.46 -5.35 -20.81
N VAL A 399 -0.29 -4.93 -21.23
CA VAL A 399 -0.11 -4.01 -22.35
C VAL A 399 0.73 -4.64 -23.46
N ARG A 400 0.49 -4.25 -24.69
CA ARG A 400 1.21 -4.72 -25.87
C ARG A 400 1.94 -3.55 -26.55
N LYS A 401 3.19 -3.78 -26.96
CA LYS A 401 3.87 -2.90 -27.90
C LYS A 401 3.38 -3.22 -29.31
N PRO A 402 2.85 -2.27 -30.06
CA PRO A 402 2.51 -2.48 -31.47
C PRO A 402 3.68 -3.04 -32.29
N SER A 403 3.36 -3.75 -33.40
CA SER A 403 4.35 -4.34 -34.28
C SER A 403 5.12 -3.30 -35.09
#